data_16ff8e48ec45ff4c8a648aefa3d5a349
#
_entry.id   16ff8e48ec45ff4c8a648aefa3d5a349
#
_cell.length_a   1.000
_cell.length_b   1.000
_cell.length_c   1.000
_cell.angle_alpha   90.00
_cell.angle_beta   90.00
_cell.angle_gamma   90.00
#
_symmetry.space_group_name_H-M   'P 1'
#
loop_
_entity.id
_entity.type
_entity.pdbx_description
1 polymer ?
#
loop_
_entity_poly.entity_id
_entity_poly.type
_entity_poly.pdbx_seq_one_letter_code
_entity_poly.pdbx_strand_id
1 'polypeptide(L)'
;QINGLYHSYLLVPSDGYKNRVTPGWLSLLVNAGEGIDIDFFLQKQPKDKIQQRLGQQIRINRSKLKDASDTNTDYDDLDSAIRSGYFLKQGLANNEDFYYMNLLITITASTLEELQWRIQEMKKLLISQDMNLHSCYFLQEQGFLSSLPLANLDKKLFKLSKRNVLTSGAASCYPFVSYSICDDNGILFGVNKHNNSLVIADIFDSRQYKNSNICILGCSGAGKTFTMQTMALRMRRKGIQVFIIAPLKGHEFYRAARNVGGEFIQISPASKNCINIMEIRKVDNSVNELLDGPTLDASALAGKIQRLHIFFSLLIPDMSHEEKQLLDEALIKTYARKGITHKNESLTDPQHPEQYKKMPILEDVYNVLLESEDTKRLAHILNRLVHGSASSFNQQTNVDLTNKYTVLDISELTGSSDLLTVGMFVALDYVWDKAKENRTEEKAIFVDEVWQLIGASSNRLAAEFVLEIAKIIRAYSGAGIFATQDLNDFFALDDGKYGKGIINNCKTKIILNMEDEEAQRVKTILHLSETEVMNITHFQRGNGLISTNNNNITVEFKASNLEKELITTDRQELLEILAKQKKQAV
;
A
#
# COMPACT_ATOMS: atom_id res chain seq x y z
N GLN A 1 25.05 14.55 26.34
CA GLN A 1 23.64 14.92 26.17
C GLN A 1 23.56 16.43 25.93
N ILE A 2 22.78 16.87 24.98
CA ILE A 2 22.61 18.28 24.60
C ILE A 2 21.11 18.53 24.43
N ASN A 3 20.58 19.57 25.10
CA ASN A 3 19.16 19.93 25.05
C ASN A 3 18.17 18.77 25.33
N GLY A 4 18.54 17.87 26.25
CA GLY A 4 17.71 16.72 26.59
C GLY A 4 17.86 15.51 25.68
N LEU A 5 18.52 15.64 24.53
CA LEU A 5 18.76 14.56 23.58
C LEU A 5 20.15 13.94 23.77
N TYR A 6 20.25 12.65 23.53
CA TYR A 6 21.52 11.93 23.45
C TYR A 6 22.07 12.02 22.04
N HIS A 7 23.39 12.28 21.91
CA HIS A 7 24.09 12.41 20.64
C HIS A 7 25.25 11.42 20.55
N SER A 8 25.49 10.88 19.38
CA SER A 8 26.66 10.10 19.07
C SER A 8 27.22 10.51 17.71
N TYR A 9 28.54 10.62 17.62
CA TYR A 9 29.26 11.00 16.41
C TYR A 9 30.03 9.80 15.89
N LEU A 10 29.85 9.51 14.60
CA LEU A 10 30.45 8.37 13.91
C LEU A 10 31.11 8.84 12.63
N LEU A 11 32.13 8.11 12.19
CA LEU A 11 32.86 8.41 10.95
C LEU A 11 33.08 7.13 10.13
N VAL A 12 33.22 7.31 8.83
CA VAL A 12 33.71 6.24 7.95
C VAL A 12 35.23 6.34 7.91
N PRO A 13 35.97 5.32 8.39
CA PRO A 13 37.44 5.37 8.39
C PRO A 13 37.98 5.36 6.95
N SER A 14 39.27 5.77 6.79
CA SER A 14 39.89 5.92 5.48
C SER A 14 39.88 4.66 4.62
N ASP A 15 39.95 3.50 5.23
CA ASP A 15 39.88 2.16 4.63
C ASP A 15 38.47 1.56 4.59
N GLY A 16 37.50 2.19 5.28
CA GLY A 16 36.11 1.75 5.40
C GLY A 16 35.20 2.18 4.25
N TYR A 17 35.70 2.89 3.27
CA TYR A 17 34.89 3.32 2.12
C TYR A 17 34.85 2.25 1.03
N LYS A 18 33.72 2.09 0.40
CA LYS A 18 33.51 1.28 -0.79
C LYS A 18 34.48 1.67 -1.92
N ASN A 19 35.03 0.68 -2.61
CA ASN A 19 35.98 0.90 -3.67
C ASN A 19 35.37 1.49 -4.95
N ARG A 20 34.09 1.15 -5.22
CA ARG A 20 33.35 1.67 -6.37
C ARG A 20 31.99 2.17 -5.86
N VAL A 21 31.66 3.40 -6.22
CA VAL A 21 30.38 4.02 -5.88
C VAL A 21 29.56 4.30 -7.13
N THR A 22 28.25 4.22 -7.01
CA THR A 22 27.29 4.63 -8.05
C THR A 22 26.85 6.07 -7.78
N PRO A 23 26.43 6.84 -8.81
CA PRO A 23 25.88 8.17 -8.60
C PRO A 23 24.73 8.15 -7.57
N GLY A 24 24.74 9.11 -6.64
CA GLY A 24 23.72 9.24 -5.61
C GLY A 24 23.83 8.25 -4.43
N TRP A 25 24.93 7.53 -4.27
CA TRP A 25 25.10 6.56 -3.17
C TRP A 25 24.91 7.15 -1.76
N LEU A 26 25.20 8.44 -1.57
CA LEU A 26 24.97 9.14 -0.30
C LEU A 26 23.48 9.40 -0.01
N SER A 27 22.60 9.33 -1.00
CA SER A 27 21.18 9.56 -0.78
C SER A 27 20.59 8.55 0.20
N LEU A 28 21.13 7.34 0.26
CA LEU A 28 20.75 6.32 1.24
C LEU A 28 21.00 6.78 2.67
N LEU A 29 22.10 7.45 2.93
CA LEU A 29 22.47 7.96 4.25
C LEU A 29 21.65 9.20 4.61
N VAL A 30 21.50 10.13 3.67
CA VAL A 30 20.74 11.37 3.85
C VAL A 30 19.27 11.07 4.12
N ASN A 31 18.74 10.00 3.53
CA ASN A 31 17.37 9.54 3.72
C ASN A 31 17.22 8.48 4.83
N ALA A 32 18.21 8.30 5.68
CA ALA A 32 18.21 7.26 6.72
C ALA A 32 17.20 7.49 7.86
N GLY A 33 16.56 8.66 7.92
CA GLY A 33 15.48 8.95 8.85
C GLY A 33 15.74 10.11 9.80
N GLU A 34 14.75 10.35 10.66
CA GLU A 34 14.77 11.43 11.64
C GLU A 34 15.83 11.20 12.73
N GLY A 35 16.52 12.26 13.11
CA GLY A 35 17.59 12.21 14.13
C GLY A 35 18.94 11.69 13.60
N ILE A 36 19.12 11.67 12.29
CA ILE A 36 20.38 11.34 11.61
C ILE A 36 20.79 12.51 10.75
N ASP A 37 21.93 13.12 11.06
CA ASP A 37 22.51 14.21 10.31
C ASP A 37 23.80 13.74 9.65
N ILE A 38 24.02 14.14 8.40
CA ILE A 38 25.20 13.76 7.61
C ILE A 38 25.99 14.99 7.23
N ASP A 39 27.20 15.08 7.73
CA ASP A 39 28.16 16.13 7.38
C ASP A 39 29.13 15.59 6.35
N PHE A 40 29.10 16.17 5.18
CA PHE A 40 29.97 15.81 4.05
C PHE A 40 30.98 16.89 3.80
N PHE A 41 32.25 16.61 4.07
CA PHE A 41 33.35 17.53 3.86
C PHE A 41 34.13 17.18 2.58
N LEU A 42 34.22 18.13 1.67
CA LEU A 42 34.93 17.98 0.42
C LEU A 42 35.96 19.10 0.28
N GLN A 43 37.24 18.75 0.28
CA GLN A 43 38.33 19.71 0.22
C GLN A 43 39.17 19.52 -1.06
N LYS A 44 39.10 20.50 -1.98
CA LYS A 44 39.90 20.51 -3.20
C LYS A 44 41.40 20.67 -2.86
N GLN A 45 42.24 19.91 -3.55
CA GLN A 45 43.70 19.93 -3.38
C GLN A 45 44.42 20.49 -4.62
N PRO A 46 45.55 21.17 -4.43
CA PRO A 46 46.35 21.65 -5.56
C PRO A 46 46.87 20.49 -6.41
N LYS A 47 46.52 20.49 -7.69
CA LYS A 47 46.80 19.42 -8.66
C LYS A 47 48.28 19.05 -8.76
N ASP A 48 49.16 20.07 -8.90
CA ASP A 48 50.59 19.88 -9.07
C ASP A 48 51.26 19.19 -7.88
N LYS A 49 50.90 19.63 -6.66
CA LYS A 49 51.40 19.01 -5.42
C LYS A 49 50.98 17.56 -5.28
N ILE A 50 49.73 17.25 -5.65
CA ILE A 50 49.20 15.88 -5.59
C ILE A 50 49.89 15.00 -6.63
N GLN A 51 50.07 15.45 -7.86
CA GLN A 51 50.77 14.68 -8.89
C GLN A 51 52.19 14.31 -8.47
N GLN A 52 52.93 15.25 -7.87
CA GLN A 52 54.26 14.98 -7.34
C GLN A 52 54.26 13.94 -6.22
N ARG A 53 53.36 14.09 -5.24
CA ARG A 53 53.23 13.15 -4.12
C ARG A 53 52.84 11.75 -4.60
N LEU A 54 51.84 11.62 -5.49
CA LEU A 54 51.45 10.34 -6.08
C LEU A 54 52.61 9.70 -6.84
N GLY A 55 53.36 10.47 -7.63
CA GLY A 55 54.54 9.97 -8.34
C GLY A 55 55.64 9.47 -7.41
N GLN A 56 55.87 10.14 -6.28
CA GLN A 56 56.80 9.68 -5.26
C GLN A 56 56.31 8.40 -4.57
N GLN A 57 55.02 8.36 -4.15
CA GLN A 57 54.44 7.22 -3.46
C GLN A 57 54.42 5.96 -4.32
N ILE A 58 54.07 6.09 -5.60
CA ILE A 58 54.11 4.98 -6.56
C ILE A 58 55.54 4.44 -6.71
N ARG A 59 56.56 5.31 -6.79
CA ARG A 59 57.96 4.88 -6.85
C ARG A 59 58.39 4.12 -5.60
N ILE A 60 58.06 4.64 -4.41
CA ILE A 60 58.37 3.98 -3.13
C ILE A 60 57.70 2.62 -3.06
N ASN A 61 56.37 2.52 -3.35
CA ASN A 61 55.65 1.26 -3.30
C ASN A 61 56.18 0.25 -4.32
N ARG A 62 56.59 0.69 -5.51
CA ARG A 62 57.24 -0.17 -6.52
C ARG A 62 58.59 -0.72 -6.05
N SER A 63 59.38 0.10 -5.35
CA SER A 63 60.65 -0.36 -4.78
C SER A 63 60.41 -1.43 -3.73
N LYS A 64 59.47 -1.16 -2.80
CA LYS A 64 59.10 -2.13 -1.77
C LYS A 64 58.54 -3.43 -2.36
N LEU A 65 57.75 -3.35 -3.43
CA LEU A 65 57.16 -4.52 -4.09
C LEU A 65 58.26 -5.43 -4.71
N LYS A 66 59.38 -4.86 -5.17
CA LYS A 66 60.49 -5.66 -5.68
C LYS A 66 61.22 -6.48 -4.60
N ASP A 67 61.16 -5.96 -3.35
CA ASP A 67 61.80 -6.58 -2.20
C ASP A 67 60.86 -7.50 -1.43
N ALA A 68 59.55 -7.51 -1.76
CA ALA A 68 58.53 -8.38 -1.14
C ALA A 68 58.44 -9.73 -1.81
N SER A 69 58.28 -10.81 -1.04
CA SER A 69 58.02 -12.17 -1.58
C SER A 69 56.56 -12.31 -2.00
N ASP A 70 56.27 -13.05 -3.08
CA ASP A 70 54.94 -13.28 -3.64
C ASP A 70 53.91 -13.91 -2.66
N THR A 71 54.39 -14.43 -1.53
CA THR A 71 53.55 -15.13 -0.51
C THR A 71 53.22 -14.23 0.68
N ASN A 72 53.50 -12.95 0.65
CA ASN A 72 53.32 -12.06 1.78
C ASN A 72 52.07 -11.17 1.55
N THR A 73 51.20 -11.00 2.55
CA THR A 73 50.01 -10.11 2.53
C THR A 73 50.40 -8.68 2.12
N ASP A 74 51.65 -8.27 2.42
CA ASP A 74 52.18 -6.97 2.03
C ASP A 74 52.30 -6.79 0.49
N TYR A 75 52.43 -7.90 -0.28
CA TYR A 75 52.52 -7.84 -1.73
C TYR A 75 51.21 -7.36 -2.37
N ASP A 76 50.08 -7.95 -1.98
CA ASP A 76 48.77 -7.60 -2.52
C ASP A 76 48.36 -6.17 -2.15
N ASP A 77 48.71 -5.74 -0.94
CA ASP A 77 48.45 -4.38 -0.46
C ASP A 77 49.29 -3.34 -1.24
N LEU A 78 50.55 -3.63 -1.50
CA LEU A 78 51.45 -2.78 -2.29
C LEU A 78 51.00 -2.69 -3.75
N ASP A 79 50.61 -3.81 -4.36
CA ASP A 79 50.14 -3.84 -5.75
C ASP A 79 48.82 -3.06 -5.89
N SER A 80 47.86 -3.27 -4.95
CA SER A 80 46.63 -2.51 -4.88
C SER A 80 46.84 -1.01 -4.71
N ALA A 81 47.78 -0.62 -3.84
CA ALA A 81 48.17 0.78 -3.65
C ALA A 81 48.80 1.41 -4.90
N ILE A 82 49.62 0.65 -5.65
CA ILE A 82 50.20 1.08 -6.91
C ILE A 82 49.11 1.30 -7.97
N ARG A 83 48.22 0.34 -8.14
CA ARG A 83 47.08 0.46 -9.09
C ARG A 83 46.22 1.65 -8.78
N SER A 84 45.83 1.82 -7.49
CA SER A 84 45.07 3.00 -7.03
C SER A 84 45.79 4.32 -7.31
N GLY A 85 47.11 4.36 -7.09
CA GLY A 85 47.93 5.53 -7.40
C GLY A 85 47.95 5.87 -8.90
N TYR A 86 48.02 4.86 -9.78
CA TYR A 86 47.94 5.06 -11.23
C TYR A 86 46.54 5.52 -11.65
N PHE A 87 45.48 4.97 -11.09
CA PHE A 87 44.10 5.39 -11.35
C PHE A 87 43.93 6.90 -11.05
N LEU A 88 44.37 7.34 -9.86
CA LEU A 88 44.31 8.75 -9.47
C LEU A 88 45.17 9.64 -10.40
N LYS A 89 46.36 9.18 -10.79
CA LYS A 89 47.25 9.92 -11.70
C LYS A 89 46.67 10.03 -13.11
N GLN A 90 46.00 8.98 -13.59
CA GLN A 90 45.30 8.98 -14.88
C GLN A 90 44.12 9.95 -14.89
N GLY A 91 43.30 10.00 -13.84
CA GLY A 91 42.18 10.94 -13.70
C GLY A 91 42.69 12.39 -13.71
N LEU A 92 43.80 12.68 -12.99
CA LEU A 92 44.43 14.00 -13.02
C LEU A 92 44.95 14.37 -14.41
N ALA A 93 45.49 13.42 -15.19
CA ALA A 93 45.90 13.62 -16.57
C ALA A 93 44.71 13.86 -17.51
N ASN A 94 43.57 13.26 -17.23
CA ASN A 94 42.30 13.47 -17.94
C ASN A 94 41.54 14.72 -17.48
N ASN A 95 42.24 15.66 -16.86
CA ASN A 95 41.71 16.95 -16.42
C ASN A 95 40.71 16.92 -15.25
N GLU A 96 40.62 15.82 -14.50
CA GLU A 96 39.91 15.81 -13.25
C GLU A 96 40.66 16.53 -12.13
N ASP A 97 39.97 17.09 -11.17
CA ASP A 97 40.53 17.62 -9.93
C ASP A 97 40.58 16.53 -8.83
N PHE A 98 41.37 16.79 -7.81
CA PHE A 98 41.56 15.90 -6.68
C PHE A 98 41.02 16.51 -5.40
N TYR A 99 40.29 15.70 -4.64
CA TYR A 99 39.67 16.09 -3.38
C TYR A 99 40.00 15.12 -2.25
N TYR A 100 40.07 15.66 -1.04
CA TYR A 100 39.90 14.88 0.17
C TYR A 100 38.42 14.91 0.57
N MET A 101 37.86 13.76 0.79
CA MET A 101 36.46 13.55 1.23
C MET A 101 36.45 12.99 2.64
N ASN A 102 35.58 13.49 3.47
CA ASN A 102 35.33 12.97 4.81
C ASN A 102 33.82 12.93 5.05
N LEU A 103 33.35 11.90 5.77
CA LEU A 103 31.96 11.72 6.14
C LEU A 103 31.86 11.61 7.66
N LEU A 104 31.07 12.49 8.28
CA LEU A 104 30.72 12.47 9.69
C LEU A 104 29.23 12.26 9.80
N ILE A 105 28.79 11.35 10.67
CA ILE A 105 27.39 11.02 10.91
C ILE A 105 27.07 11.33 12.35
N THR A 106 26.05 12.17 12.58
CA THR A 106 25.51 12.47 13.89
C THR A 106 24.21 11.71 14.08
N ILE A 107 24.09 10.97 15.16
CA ILE A 107 22.85 10.26 15.53
C ILE A 107 22.34 10.85 16.82
N THR A 108 21.05 11.20 16.84
CA THR A 108 20.36 11.74 18.00
C THR A 108 19.17 10.87 18.39
N ALA A 109 18.90 10.77 19.70
CA ALA A 109 17.77 10.02 20.23
C ALA A 109 17.29 10.58 21.57
N SER A 110 16.06 10.29 21.95
CA SER A 110 15.46 10.71 23.22
C SER A 110 15.93 9.87 24.40
N THR A 111 16.29 8.61 24.16
CA THR A 111 16.80 7.69 25.19
C THR A 111 18.14 7.09 24.79
N LEU A 112 18.88 6.59 25.77
CA LEU A 112 20.17 5.94 25.51
C LEU A 112 20.00 4.61 24.78
N GLU A 113 18.94 3.89 25.06
CA GLU A 113 18.60 2.60 24.42
C GLU A 113 18.29 2.81 22.94
N GLU A 114 17.45 3.80 22.63
CA GLU A 114 17.15 4.20 21.27
C GLU A 114 18.41 4.64 20.51
N LEU A 115 19.29 5.42 21.14
CA LEU A 115 20.55 5.83 20.54
C LEU A 115 21.42 4.62 20.17
N GLN A 116 21.57 3.67 21.08
CA GLN A 116 22.35 2.45 20.84
C GLN A 116 21.76 1.62 19.69
N TRP A 117 20.44 1.48 19.68
CA TRP A 117 19.74 0.78 18.59
C TRP A 117 19.98 1.48 17.25
N ARG A 118 19.78 2.79 17.14
CA ARG A 118 20.03 3.57 15.93
C ARG A 118 21.47 3.45 15.43
N ILE A 119 22.45 3.44 16.33
CA ILE A 119 23.87 3.25 16.00
C ILE A 119 24.07 1.86 15.37
N GLN A 120 23.48 0.81 15.91
CA GLN A 120 23.61 -0.53 15.35
C GLN A 120 22.94 -0.65 13.99
N GLU A 121 21.76 -0.08 13.82
CA GLU A 121 21.07 -0.08 12.52
C GLU A 121 21.87 0.70 11.46
N MET A 122 22.44 1.86 11.80
CA MET A 122 23.31 2.61 10.88
C MET A 122 24.57 1.81 10.51
N LYS A 123 25.18 1.09 11.46
CA LYS A 123 26.30 0.20 11.18
C LYS A 123 25.91 -0.93 10.23
N LYS A 124 24.78 -1.59 10.45
CA LYS A 124 24.26 -2.64 9.56
C LYS A 124 24.01 -2.08 8.15
N LEU A 125 23.39 -0.91 8.06
CA LEU A 125 23.12 -0.25 6.78
C LEU A 125 24.40 -0.02 5.98
N LEU A 126 25.45 0.49 6.61
CA LEU A 126 26.73 0.74 5.94
C LEU A 126 27.46 -0.56 5.57
N ILE A 127 27.43 -1.56 6.44
CA ILE A 127 28.00 -2.88 6.14
C ILE A 127 27.30 -3.52 4.92
N SER A 128 25.97 -3.36 4.79
CA SER A 128 25.24 -3.85 3.60
C SER A 128 25.67 -3.15 2.29
N GLN A 129 26.35 -2.03 2.40
CA GLN A 129 26.91 -1.25 1.29
C GLN A 129 28.44 -1.40 1.14
N ASP A 130 29.02 -2.42 1.73
CA ASP A 130 30.48 -2.64 1.77
C ASP A 130 31.26 -1.46 2.39
N MET A 131 30.69 -0.84 3.43
CA MET A 131 31.32 0.27 4.16
C MET A 131 31.36 0.00 5.65
N ASN A 132 32.39 0.47 6.33
CA ASN A 132 32.54 0.36 7.77
C ASN A 132 32.26 1.69 8.46
N LEU A 133 31.61 1.63 9.62
CA LEU A 133 31.29 2.79 10.44
C LEU A 133 31.89 2.65 11.84
N HIS A 134 32.66 3.63 12.25
CA HIS A 134 33.30 3.67 13.57
C HIS A 134 32.72 4.81 14.41
N SER A 135 32.48 4.53 15.69
CA SER A 135 32.12 5.57 16.66
C SER A 135 33.36 6.40 17.01
N CYS A 136 33.19 7.71 17.19
CA CYS A 136 34.26 8.64 17.57
C CYS A 136 34.59 8.49 19.08
N TYR A 137 35.07 7.31 19.48
CA TYR A 137 35.47 7.07 20.88
C TYR A 137 36.53 8.07 21.32
N PHE A 138 36.31 8.70 22.50
CA PHE A 138 37.17 9.75 23.03
C PHE A 138 37.34 10.99 22.15
N LEU A 139 36.54 11.15 21.10
CA LEU A 139 36.54 12.27 20.17
C LEU A 139 35.10 12.84 19.96
N GLN A 140 34.20 12.63 20.92
CA GLN A 140 32.81 13.09 20.82
C GLN A 140 32.69 14.63 20.81
N GLU A 141 33.54 15.34 21.59
CA GLU A 141 33.62 16.79 21.56
C GLU A 141 34.07 17.31 20.17
N GLN A 142 35.11 16.70 19.61
CA GLN A 142 35.59 17.02 18.25
C GLN A 142 34.50 16.72 17.20
N GLY A 143 33.75 15.63 17.38
CA GLY A 143 32.59 15.30 16.54
C GLY A 143 31.53 16.38 16.60
N PHE A 144 31.13 16.79 17.80
CA PHE A 144 30.18 17.88 18.02
C PHE A 144 30.63 19.19 17.38
N LEU A 145 31.87 19.63 17.64
CA LEU A 145 32.38 20.88 17.07
C LEU A 145 32.47 20.82 15.55
N SER A 146 32.71 19.64 14.99
CA SER A 146 32.79 19.45 13.54
C SER A 146 31.42 19.36 12.87
N SER A 147 30.36 18.96 13.59
CA SER A 147 28.98 18.92 13.07
C SER A 147 28.28 20.28 13.08
N LEU A 148 28.89 21.29 13.71
CA LEU A 148 28.35 22.63 13.65
C LEU A 148 28.54 23.22 12.23
N PRO A 149 27.63 24.10 11.75
CA PRO A 149 27.67 24.65 10.39
C PRO A 149 28.78 25.67 10.18
N LEU A 150 29.97 25.35 10.66
CA LEU A 150 31.19 26.18 10.57
C LEU A 150 32.15 25.73 9.46
N ALA A 151 31.78 24.67 8.70
CA ALA A 151 32.62 24.07 7.67
C ALA A 151 34.03 23.68 8.14
N ASN A 152 34.20 23.34 9.41
CA ASN A 152 35.48 23.03 10.03
C ASN A 152 35.49 21.60 10.61
N LEU A 153 36.26 20.71 9.99
CA LEU A 153 36.46 19.34 10.48
C LEU A 153 37.75 19.30 11.33
N ASP A 154 37.65 18.75 12.53
CA ASP A 154 38.79 18.57 13.42
C ASP A 154 39.91 17.76 12.75
N LYS A 155 41.16 18.14 13.01
CA LYS A 155 42.34 17.55 12.36
C LYS A 155 42.51 16.05 12.64
N LYS A 156 42.08 15.56 13.80
CA LYS A 156 42.14 14.12 14.14
C LYS A 156 41.07 13.34 13.38
N LEU A 157 39.82 13.84 13.36
CA LEU A 157 38.75 13.25 12.56
C LEU A 157 39.07 13.27 11.07
N PHE A 158 39.60 14.37 10.55
CA PHE A 158 40.06 14.47 9.17
C PHE A 158 41.08 13.37 8.81
N LYS A 159 42.09 13.14 9.66
CA LYS A 159 43.09 12.10 9.41
C LYS A 159 42.53 10.69 9.43
N LEU A 160 41.56 10.43 10.28
CA LEU A 160 40.95 9.12 10.46
C LEU A 160 39.99 8.75 9.29
N SER A 161 39.27 9.72 8.77
CA SER A 161 38.20 9.47 7.78
C SER A 161 38.50 9.94 6.36
N LYS A 162 39.68 10.48 6.10
CA LYS A 162 40.04 11.04 4.81
C LYS A 162 40.06 10.00 3.68
N ARG A 163 39.28 10.22 2.63
CA ARG A 163 39.31 9.45 1.38
C ARG A 163 39.75 10.31 0.22
N ASN A 164 40.62 9.75 -0.64
CA ASN A 164 41.07 10.39 -1.88
C ASN A 164 40.01 10.15 -2.97
N VAL A 165 39.50 11.21 -3.59
CA VAL A 165 38.53 11.11 -4.68
C VAL A 165 38.86 12.07 -5.82
N LEU A 166 38.49 11.67 -7.04
CA LEU A 166 38.56 12.52 -8.23
C LEU A 166 37.21 13.24 -8.42
N THR A 167 37.12 14.17 -9.38
CA THR A 167 35.89 14.92 -9.67
C THR A 167 34.69 14.00 -9.92
N SER A 168 34.88 12.94 -10.68
CA SER A 168 33.81 11.95 -10.94
C SER A 168 33.33 11.27 -9.67
N GLY A 169 34.24 10.89 -8.77
CA GLY A 169 33.89 10.32 -7.45
C GLY A 169 33.20 11.34 -6.55
N ALA A 170 33.66 12.59 -6.54
CA ALA A 170 33.03 13.67 -5.78
C ALA A 170 31.60 13.98 -6.30
N ALA A 171 31.42 14.03 -7.61
CA ALA A 171 30.12 14.23 -8.24
C ALA A 171 29.13 13.09 -7.93
N SER A 172 29.63 11.85 -7.83
CA SER A 172 28.80 10.69 -7.44
C SER A 172 28.30 10.78 -6.00
N CYS A 173 28.92 11.63 -5.16
CA CYS A 173 28.48 11.88 -3.79
C CYS A 173 27.31 12.87 -3.68
N TYR A 174 26.78 13.41 -4.78
CA TYR A 174 25.63 14.31 -4.74
C TYR A 174 24.43 13.64 -4.07
N PRO A 175 24.00 14.12 -2.87
CA PRO A 175 23.05 13.39 -2.05
C PRO A 175 21.60 13.78 -2.33
N PHE A 176 21.36 14.89 -3.04
CA PHE A 176 20.03 15.46 -3.23
C PHE A 176 19.28 14.73 -4.35
N VAL A 177 19.26 13.42 -4.25
CA VAL A 177 18.48 12.54 -5.11
C VAL A 177 17.25 12.12 -4.32
N SER A 178 16.16 12.87 -4.48
CA SER A 178 14.86 12.51 -3.92
C SER A 178 13.90 12.21 -5.05
N TYR A 179 13.09 11.18 -4.85
CA TYR A 179 12.00 10.86 -5.76
C TYR A 179 10.77 11.67 -5.37
N SER A 180 10.10 12.26 -6.34
CA SER A 180 8.84 12.97 -6.15
C SER A 180 7.77 12.40 -7.08
N ILE A 181 6.54 12.32 -6.60
CA ILE A 181 5.36 11.97 -7.39
C ILE A 181 4.48 13.22 -7.40
N CYS A 182 4.36 13.88 -8.53
CA CYS A 182 3.55 15.08 -8.66
C CYS A 182 2.94 15.11 -10.06
N ASP A 183 1.85 14.36 -10.23
CA ASP A 183 1.12 14.30 -11.48
C ASP A 183 0.16 15.48 -11.60
N ASP A 184 -0.04 15.99 -12.82
CA ASP A 184 -0.86 17.20 -13.05
C ASP A 184 -2.33 17.03 -12.64
N ASN A 185 -2.87 15.82 -12.80
CA ASN A 185 -4.29 15.53 -12.63
C ASN A 185 -4.59 14.52 -11.50
N GLY A 186 -3.65 14.29 -10.60
CA GLY A 186 -3.76 13.32 -9.53
C GLY A 186 -4.62 13.76 -8.33
N ILE A 187 -4.76 12.85 -7.38
CA ILE A 187 -5.22 13.17 -6.03
C ILE A 187 -4.01 13.41 -5.13
N LEU A 188 -4.14 14.34 -4.19
CA LEU A 188 -3.12 14.57 -3.18
C LEU A 188 -3.15 13.43 -2.15
N PHE A 189 -2.07 12.67 -2.04
CA PHE A 189 -1.91 11.67 -0.97
C PHE A 189 -1.41 12.31 0.32
N GLY A 190 -0.42 13.19 0.24
CA GLY A 190 0.17 13.82 1.40
C GLY A 190 1.41 14.64 1.04
N VAL A 191 2.32 14.74 2.02
CA VAL A 191 3.59 15.47 1.88
C VAL A 191 4.74 14.48 2.03
N ASN A 192 5.69 14.52 1.11
CA ASN A 192 6.92 13.72 1.17
C ASN A 192 7.78 14.18 2.35
N LYS A 193 8.11 13.27 3.26
CA LYS A 193 8.86 13.59 4.48
C LYS A 193 10.35 13.93 4.22
N HIS A 194 10.89 13.55 3.07
CA HIS A 194 12.30 13.80 2.78
C HIS A 194 12.56 15.18 2.17
N ASN A 195 11.64 15.67 1.33
CA ASN A 195 11.84 16.91 0.59
C ASN A 195 10.69 17.93 0.70
N ASN A 196 9.68 17.64 1.53
CA ASN A 196 8.47 18.44 1.73
C ASN A 196 7.67 18.73 0.44
N SER A 197 7.90 17.97 -0.65
CA SER A 197 7.08 18.09 -1.86
C SER A 197 5.70 17.47 -1.67
N LEU A 198 4.72 17.96 -2.42
CA LEU A 198 3.41 17.33 -2.47
C LEU A 198 3.51 15.98 -3.18
N VAL A 199 2.80 14.98 -2.66
CA VAL A 199 2.67 13.68 -3.29
C VAL A 199 1.28 13.61 -3.94
N ILE A 200 1.26 13.85 -5.25
CA ILE A 200 0.04 13.85 -6.07
C ILE A 200 0.20 12.75 -7.10
N ALA A 201 -0.75 11.80 -7.14
CA ALA A 201 -0.72 10.71 -8.10
C ALA A 201 -2.04 10.58 -8.84
N ASP A 202 -1.98 10.47 -10.16
CA ASP A 202 -3.11 10.12 -11.02
C ASP A 202 -3.09 8.63 -11.34
N ILE A 203 -3.62 7.84 -10.40
CA ILE A 203 -3.63 6.37 -10.52
C ILE A 203 -4.40 5.85 -11.74
N PHE A 204 -5.24 6.68 -12.36
CA PHE A 204 -6.01 6.34 -13.57
C PHE A 204 -5.24 6.63 -14.87
N ASP A 205 -4.14 7.39 -14.82
CA ASP A 205 -3.28 7.59 -16.00
C ASP A 205 -2.52 6.30 -16.36
N SER A 206 -3.05 5.57 -17.34
CA SER A 206 -2.48 4.29 -17.80
C SER A 206 -1.09 4.41 -18.43
N ARG A 207 -0.63 5.62 -18.76
CA ARG A 207 0.72 5.88 -19.30
C ARG A 207 1.77 5.79 -18.18
N GLN A 208 1.39 6.17 -16.95
CA GLN A 208 2.28 6.18 -15.78
C GLN A 208 2.05 4.95 -14.89
N TYR A 209 0.79 4.54 -14.69
CA TYR A 209 0.42 3.46 -13.78
C TYR A 209 -0.13 2.26 -14.54
N LYS A 210 0.47 1.09 -14.38
CA LYS A 210 0.03 -0.15 -15.05
C LYS A 210 -1.37 -0.59 -14.64
N ASN A 211 -1.80 -0.27 -13.44
CA ASN A 211 -3.19 -0.37 -12.98
C ASN A 211 -3.46 0.63 -11.85
N SER A 212 -4.74 0.89 -11.59
CA SER A 212 -5.23 1.88 -10.63
C SER A 212 -5.41 1.32 -9.22
N ASN A 213 -5.17 0.03 -8.99
CA ASN A 213 -5.44 -0.61 -7.70
C ASN A 213 -4.44 -0.18 -6.63
N ILE A 214 -4.95 -0.04 -5.41
CA ILE A 214 -4.18 0.33 -4.22
C ILE A 214 -4.40 -0.73 -3.12
N CYS A 215 -3.33 -1.14 -2.47
CA CYS A 215 -3.38 -1.95 -1.27
C CYS A 215 -2.91 -1.11 -0.06
N ILE A 216 -3.70 -1.09 1.01
CA ILE A 216 -3.40 -0.35 2.25
C ILE A 216 -3.18 -1.36 3.36
N LEU A 217 -1.95 -1.41 3.87
CA LEU A 217 -1.52 -2.33 4.91
C LEU A 217 -1.14 -1.56 6.17
N GLY A 218 -1.50 -2.05 7.35
CA GLY A 218 -1.11 -1.42 8.61
C GLY A 218 -1.89 -1.94 9.80
N CYS A 219 -1.29 -1.92 10.98
CA CYS A 219 -1.92 -2.38 12.22
C CYS A 219 -3.14 -1.54 12.62
N SER A 220 -3.87 -2.01 13.63
CA SER A 220 -4.98 -1.24 14.20
C SER A 220 -4.46 0.08 14.80
N GLY A 221 -5.14 1.19 14.52
CA GLY A 221 -4.73 2.52 14.99
C GLY A 221 -3.68 3.22 14.13
N ALA A 222 -3.07 2.59 13.12
CA ALA A 222 -2.08 3.19 12.23
C ALA A 222 -2.62 4.34 11.34
N GLY A 223 -3.94 4.51 11.25
CA GLY A 223 -4.57 5.58 10.48
C GLY A 223 -5.18 5.12 9.15
N LYS A 224 -5.43 3.81 8.95
CA LYS A 224 -6.04 3.26 7.72
C LYS A 224 -7.34 3.96 7.33
N THR A 225 -8.33 3.96 8.23
CA THR A 225 -9.64 4.58 7.98
C THR A 225 -9.52 6.06 7.62
N PHE A 226 -8.61 6.79 8.29
CA PHE A 226 -8.34 8.20 7.99
C PHE A 226 -7.77 8.36 6.56
N THR A 227 -6.79 7.54 6.19
CA THR A 227 -6.18 7.56 4.85
C THR A 227 -7.21 7.21 3.79
N MET A 228 -8.01 6.16 4.00
CA MET A 228 -9.10 5.77 3.08
C MET A 228 -10.12 6.88 2.90
N GLN A 229 -10.62 7.48 3.98
CA GLN A 229 -11.61 8.56 3.92
C GLN A 229 -11.05 9.80 3.22
N THR A 230 -9.80 10.18 3.53
CA THR A 230 -9.15 11.32 2.86
C THR A 230 -9.04 11.09 1.34
N MET A 231 -8.61 9.91 0.94
CA MET A 231 -8.53 9.52 -0.48
C MET A 231 -9.92 9.53 -1.13
N ALA A 232 -10.91 8.93 -0.49
CA ALA A 232 -12.29 8.86 -0.98
C ALA A 232 -12.90 10.25 -1.20
N LEU A 233 -12.71 11.18 -0.27
CA LEU A 233 -13.16 12.57 -0.42
C LEU A 233 -12.48 13.28 -1.59
N ARG A 234 -11.17 13.07 -1.75
CA ARG A 234 -10.39 13.67 -2.83
C ARG A 234 -10.76 13.11 -4.20
N MET A 235 -11.01 11.79 -4.28
CA MET A 235 -11.55 11.15 -5.47
C MET A 235 -12.95 11.67 -5.81
N ARG A 236 -13.84 11.77 -4.82
CA ARG A 236 -15.18 12.34 -5.00
C ARG A 236 -15.12 13.78 -5.52
N ARG A 237 -14.19 14.60 -5.01
CA ARG A 237 -13.95 15.97 -5.48
C ARG A 237 -13.55 16.03 -6.95
N LYS A 238 -12.78 15.04 -7.43
CA LYS A 238 -12.42 14.88 -8.86
C LYS A 238 -13.58 14.41 -9.74
N GLY A 239 -14.72 14.05 -9.18
CA GLY A 239 -15.85 13.50 -9.91
C GLY A 239 -15.84 11.97 -10.06
N ILE A 240 -14.83 11.30 -9.50
CA ILE A 240 -14.74 9.84 -9.47
C ILE A 240 -15.87 9.29 -8.61
N GLN A 241 -16.55 8.24 -9.08
CA GLN A 241 -17.58 7.56 -8.31
C GLN A 241 -16.92 6.68 -7.22
N VAL A 242 -17.32 6.87 -5.97
CA VAL A 242 -16.72 6.21 -4.81
C VAL A 242 -17.72 5.28 -4.16
N PHE A 243 -17.33 4.02 -3.99
CA PHE A 243 -18.04 3.02 -3.19
C PHE A 243 -17.15 2.58 -2.04
N ILE A 244 -17.70 2.50 -0.84
CA ILE A 244 -16.98 2.07 0.37
C ILE A 244 -17.75 0.93 1.01
N ILE A 245 -17.11 -0.23 1.17
CA ILE A 245 -17.65 -1.38 1.89
C ILE A 245 -16.92 -1.46 3.23
N ALA A 246 -17.66 -1.27 4.32
CA ALA A 246 -17.13 -1.14 5.67
C ALA A 246 -17.73 -2.22 6.60
N PRO A 247 -17.01 -3.33 6.87
CA PRO A 247 -17.54 -4.46 7.63
C PRO A 247 -17.47 -4.29 9.15
N LEU A 248 -16.50 -3.54 9.69
CA LEU A 248 -16.29 -3.48 11.14
C LEU A 248 -16.58 -2.12 11.76
N LYS A 249 -16.33 -1.04 11.06
CA LYS A 249 -16.41 0.33 11.57
C LYS A 249 -17.17 1.26 10.64
N GLY A 250 -18.26 0.80 10.06
CA GLY A 250 -19.04 1.54 9.07
C GLY A 250 -19.52 2.90 9.56
N HIS A 251 -19.86 3.03 10.85
CA HIS A 251 -20.27 4.29 11.46
C HIS A 251 -19.21 5.41 11.36
N GLU A 252 -17.92 5.08 11.26
CA GLU A 252 -16.87 6.08 11.07
C GLU A 252 -17.00 6.84 9.74
N PHE A 253 -17.59 6.21 8.71
CA PHE A 253 -17.81 6.78 7.39
C PHE A 253 -19.12 7.59 7.27
N TYR A 254 -20.05 7.42 8.22
CA TYR A 254 -21.37 8.06 8.19
C TYR A 254 -21.29 9.58 8.05
N ARG A 255 -20.42 10.20 8.84
CA ARG A 255 -20.28 11.65 8.90
C ARG A 255 -19.75 12.23 7.59
N ALA A 256 -18.72 11.60 7.01
CA ALA A 256 -18.19 11.98 5.71
C ALA A 256 -19.26 11.86 4.62
N ALA A 257 -19.94 10.72 4.55
CA ALA A 257 -21.00 10.50 3.56
C ALA A 257 -22.08 11.58 3.65
N ARG A 258 -22.62 11.83 4.84
CA ARG A 258 -23.66 12.84 5.05
C ARG A 258 -23.24 14.25 4.64
N ASN A 259 -22.01 14.65 4.99
CA ASN A 259 -21.53 16.01 4.76
C ASN A 259 -21.21 16.30 3.28
N VAL A 260 -20.89 15.28 2.48
CA VAL A 260 -20.62 15.45 1.04
C VAL A 260 -21.85 15.19 0.17
N GLY A 261 -23.04 15.00 0.79
CA GLY A 261 -24.27 14.66 0.08
C GLY A 261 -24.22 13.25 -0.52
N GLY A 262 -23.43 12.38 0.09
CA GLY A 262 -23.33 10.96 -0.24
C GLY A 262 -24.48 10.15 0.36
N GLU A 263 -24.53 8.87 0.00
CA GLU A 263 -25.48 7.91 0.50
C GLU A 263 -24.84 6.97 1.52
N PHE A 264 -25.52 6.71 2.62
CA PHE A 264 -25.09 5.78 3.65
C PHE A 264 -26.13 4.69 3.81
N ILE A 265 -25.78 3.50 3.34
CA ILE A 265 -26.64 2.32 3.30
C ILE A 265 -26.19 1.36 4.41
N GLN A 266 -27.00 1.24 5.44
CA GLN A 266 -26.75 0.29 6.51
C GLN A 266 -27.46 -1.03 6.22
N ILE A 267 -26.71 -2.12 6.17
CA ILE A 267 -27.20 -3.48 5.99
C ILE A 267 -27.08 -4.20 7.33
N SER A 268 -28.22 -4.60 7.89
CA SER A 268 -28.29 -5.34 9.14
C SER A 268 -29.33 -6.46 9.04
N PRO A 269 -29.35 -7.42 9.98
CA PRO A 269 -30.30 -8.52 9.94
C PRO A 269 -31.78 -8.10 9.86
N ALA A 270 -32.10 -6.93 10.42
CA ALA A 270 -33.45 -6.34 10.45
C ALA A 270 -33.54 -5.00 9.72
N SER A 271 -32.60 -4.70 8.83
CA SER A 271 -32.57 -3.45 8.07
C SER A 271 -33.77 -3.33 7.12
N LYS A 272 -34.17 -2.06 6.88
CA LYS A 272 -35.08 -1.73 5.78
C LYS A 272 -34.38 -1.70 4.43
N ASN A 273 -33.05 -1.55 4.43
CA ASN A 273 -32.23 -1.56 3.22
C ASN A 273 -31.92 -3.00 2.84
N CYS A 274 -32.28 -3.37 1.63
CA CYS A 274 -32.20 -4.73 1.14
C CYS A 274 -31.50 -4.76 -0.21
N ILE A 275 -30.65 -5.78 -0.39
CA ILE A 275 -30.00 -6.09 -1.66
C ILE A 275 -30.37 -7.51 -2.03
N ASN A 276 -31.09 -7.69 -3.12
CA ASN A 276 -31.46 -9.00 -3.64
C ASN A 276 -30.28 -9.66 -4.35
N ILE A 277 -29.67 -10.67 -3.74
CA ILE A 277 -28.58 -11.42 -4.35
C ILE A 277 -29.00 -12.18 -5.62
N MET A 278 -30.28 -12.50 -5.75
CA MET A 278 -30.84 -13.18 -6.92
C MET A 278 -31.03 -12.24 -8.12
N GLU A 279 -30.87 -10.93 -7.95
CA GLU A 279 -31.13 -9.96 -8.98
C GLU A 279 -30.09 -10.01 -10.11
N ILE A 280 -30.54 -10.17 -11.36
CA ILE A 280 -29.76 -9.99 -12.57
C ILE A 280 -29.96 -8.53 -13.01
N ARG A 281 -28.86 -7.75 -13.01
CA ARG A 281 -28.91 -6.32 -13.34
C ARG A 281 -28.62 -6.08 -14.79
N LYS A 282 -29.20 -5.01 -15.33
CA LYS A 282 -28.96 -4.60 -16.71
C LYS A 282 -27.55 -4.00 -16.80
N VAL A 283 -26.75 -4.50 -17.73
CA VAL A 283 -25.46 -3.90 -18.09
C VAL A 283 -25.65 -3.13 -19.38
N ASP A 284 -25.19 -1.90 -19.46
CA ASP A 284 -25.20 -1.14 -20.71
C ASP A 284 -24.14 -1.72 -21.66
N ASN A 285 -24.62 -2.41 -22.69
CA ASN A 285 -23.75 -3.06 -23.66
C ASN A 285 -23.26 -2.13 -24.76
N SER A 286 -23.77 -0.89 -24.87
CA SER A 286 -23.43 0.02 -25.97
C SER A 286 -21.93 0.32 -26.08
N VAL A 287 -21.25 0.51 -24.93
CA VAL A 287 -19.79 0.71 -24.88
C VAL A 287 -19.04 -0.62 -25.04
N ASN A 288 -19.62 -1.70 -24.53
CA ASN A 288 -19.02 -3.03 -24.63
C ASN A 288 -18.97 -3.53 -26.06
N GLU A 289 -20.02 -3.29 -26.86
CA GLU A 289 -20.06 -3.66 -28.27
C GLU A 289 -19.00 -2.93 -29.10
N LEU A 290 -18.69 -1.68 -28.76
CA LEU A 290 -17.63 -0.92 -29.41
C LEU A 290 -16.22 -1.45 -29.11
N LEU A 291 -16.01 -2.00 -27.89
CA LEU A 291 -14.69 -2.45 -27.42
C LEU A 291 -14.44 -3.92 -27.70
N ASP A 292 -15.43 -4.77 -27.48
CA ASP A 292 -15.28 -6.23 -27.53
C ASP A 292 -15.88 -6.86 -28.78
N GLY A 293 -16.50 -6.06 -29.66
CA GLY A 293 -17.29 -6.55 -30.80
C GLY A 293 -18.63 -7.16 -30.34
N PRO A 294 -19.41 -7.77 -31.24
CA PRO A 294 -20.64 -8.45 -30.86
C PRO A 294 -20.30 -9.57 -29.88
N THR A 295 -20.64 -9.36 -28.61
CA THR A 295 -20.44 -10.38 -27.59
C THR A 295 -21.23 -11.62 -27.93
N LEU A 296 -20.52 -12.74 -28.12
CA LEU A 296 -21.13 -14.06 -28.13
C LEU A 296 -22.05 -14.16 -26.91
N ASP A 297 -23.28 -14.62 -27.13
CA ASP A 297 -24.40 -14.69 -26.16
C ASP A 297 -24.04 -15.33 -24.81
N ALA A 298 -23.23 -14.67 -24.03
CA ALA A 298 -22.96 -15.11 -22.66
C ALA A 298 -24.25 -14.96 -21.84
N SER A 299 -24.79 -16.08 -21.37
CA SER A 299 -25.99 -16.08 -20.57
C SER A 299 -25.79 -15.33 -19.25
N ALA A 300 -26.51 -14.22 -19.07
CA ALA A 300 -26.51 -13.46 -17.83
C ALA A 300 -26.98 -14.32 -16.62
N LEU A 301 -27.91 -15.24 -16.87
CA LEU A 301 -28.35 -16.20 -15.86
C LEU A 301 -27.22 -17.15 -15.43
N ALA A 302 -26.45 -17.70 -16.38
CA ALA A 302 -25.33 -18.58 -16.04
C ALA A 302 -24.28 -17.88 -15.16
N GLY A 303 -23.91 -16.65 -15.51
CA GLY A 303 -23.02 -15.84 -14.69
C GLY A 303 -23.59 -15.54 -13.29
N LYS A 304 -24.89 -15.32 -13.18
CA LYS A 304 -25.54 -15.11 -11.88
C LYS A 304 -25.57 -16.38 -11.03
N ILE A 305 -25.86 -17.53 -11.64
CA ILE A 305 -25.84 -18.81 -10.93
C ILE A 305 -24.45 -19.11 -10.37
N GLN A 306 -23.37 -18.84 -11.10
CA GLN A 306 -22.02 -18.99 -10.57
C GLN A 306 -21.79 -18.13 -9.31
N ARG A 307 -22.25 -16.88 -9.28
CA ARG A 307 -22.17 -16.02 -8.11
C ARG A 307 -23.04 -16.50 -6.96
N LEU A 308 -24.21 -17.07 -7.26
CA LEU A 308 -25.05 -17.70 -6.26
C LEU A 308 -24.39 -18.93 -5.64
N HIS A 309 -23.64 -19.72 -6.41
CA HIS A 309 -22.84 -20.80 -5.84
C HIS A 309 -21.78 -20.30 -4.85
N ILE A 310 -21.16 -19.12 -5.09
CA ILE A 310 -20.26 -18.50 -4.10
C ILE A 310 -21.04 -18.14 -2.83
N PHE A 311 -22.19 -17.46 -2.98
CA PHE A 311 -23.05 -17.08 -1.86
C PHE A 311 -23.46 -18.29 -1.00
N PHE A 312 -23.95 -19.35 -1.63
CA PHE A 312 -24.36 -20.55 -0.91
C PHE A 312 -23.18 -21.31 -0.30
N SER A 313 -22.00 -21.28 -0.92
CA SER A 313 -20.80 -21.90 -0.36
C SER A 313 -20.24 -21.15 0.85
N LEU A 314 -20.50 -19.84 0.97
CA LEU A 314 -20.20 -19.07 2.17
C LEU A 314 -21.19 -19.37 3.29
N LEU A 315 -22.47 -19.57 2.95
CA LEU A 315 -23.52 -19.88 3.91
C LEU A 315 -23.45 -21.35 4.39
N ILE A 316 -23.01 -22.26 3.52
CA ILE A 316 -22.95 -23.73 3.74
C ILE A 316 -21.54 -24.22 3.31
N PRO A 317 -20.51 -24.03 4.16
CA PRO A 317 -19.14 -24.38 3.79
C PRO A 317 -18.91 -25.88 3.53
N ASP A 318 -19.69 -26.74 4.18
CA ASP A 318 -19.61 -28.20 4.12
C ASP A 318 -20.52 -28.84 3.04
N MET A 319 -20.97 -28.06 2.04
CA MET A 319 -21.84 -28.53 0.95
C MET A 319 -21.14 -29.57 0.09
N SER A 320 -21.74 -30.76 -0.05
CA SER A 320 -21.25 -31.83 -0.89
C SER A 320 -21.33 -31.53 -2.39
N HIS A 321 -20.64 -32.29 -3.22
CA HIS A 321 -20.72 -32.13 -4.68
C HIS A 321 -22.13 -32.43 -5.22
N GLU A 322 -22.83 -33.39 -4.62
CA GLU A 322 -24.21 -33.74 -4.97
C GLU A 322 -25.15 -32.60 -4.60
N GLU A 323 -25.05 -32.03 -3.41
CA GLU A 323 -25.85 -30.88 -2.97
C GLU A 323 -25.61 -29.64 -3.86
N LYS A 324 -24.37 -29.43 -4.36
CA LYS A 324 -24.08 -28.36 -5.30
C LYS A 324 -24.81 -28.55 -6.63
N GLN A 325 -24.88 -29.78 -7.13
CA GLN A 325 -25.61 -30.08 -8.36
C GLN A 325 -27.13 -29.88 -8.16
N LEU A 326 -27.68 -30.37 -7.05
CA LEU A 326 -29.11 -30.20 -6.71
C LEU A 326 -29.46 -28.72 -6.51
N LEU A 327 -28.54 -27.93 -5.93
CA LEU A 327 -28.69 -26.48 -5.82
C LEU A 327 -28.73 -25.81 -7.19
N ASP A 328 -27.84 -26.19 -8.11
CA ASP A 328 -27.80 -25.65 -9.47
C ASP A 328 -29.15 -25.86 -10.18
N GLU A 329 -29.68 -27.07 -10.11
CA GLU A 329 -31.01 -27.42 -10.66
C GLU A 329 -32.14 -26.60 -10.01
N ALA A 330 -32.10 -26.44 -8.68
CA ALA A 330 -33.06 -25.63 -7.96
C ALA A 330 -33.01 -24.16 -8.35
N LEU A 331 -31.81 -23.60 -8.53
CA LEU A 331 -31.63 -22.22 -8.98
C LEU A 331 -32.20 -22.03 -10.40
N ILE A 332 -31.84 -22.88 -11.35
CA ILE A 332 -32.37 -22.84 -12.73
C ILE A 332 -33.90 -22.92 -12.70
N LYS A 333 -34.47 -23.87 -11.93
CA LYS A 333 -35.92 -24.03 -11.78
C LYS A 333 -36.58 -22.80 -11.20
N THR A 334 -35.96 -22.16 -10.21
CA THR A 334 -36.46 -20.92 -9.59
C THR A 334 -36.60 -19.79 -10.61
N TYR A 335 -35.56 -19.55 -11.41
CA TYR A 335 -35.63 -18.54 -12.47
C TYR A 335 -36.62 -18.92 -13.57
N ALA A 336 -36.70 -20.20 -13.95
CA ALA A 336 -37.64 -20.68 -14.96
C ALA A 336 -39.12 -20.43 -14.53
N ARG A 337 -39.43 -20.51 -13.23
CA ARG A 337 -40.76 -20.16 -12.69
C ARG A 337 -41.15 -18.70 -12.89
N LYS A 338 -40.16 -17.80 -12.99
CA LYS A 338 -40.36 -16.39 -13.34
C LYS A 338 -40.30 -16.16 -14.86
N GLY A 339 -40.20 -17.23 -15.66
CA GLY A 339 -40.08 -17.17 -17.12
C GLY A 339 -38.71 -16.63 -17.57
N ILE A 340 -37.66 -16.78 -16.74
CA ILE A 340 -36.26 -16.38 -17.04
C ILE A 340 -35.48 -17.65 -17.39
N THR A 341 -34.81 -17.63 -18.54
CA THR A 341 -34.01 -18.75 -19.07
C THR A 341 -32.61 -18.29 -19.44
N HIS A 342 -31.78 -19.20 -19.95
CA HIS A 342 -30.44 -18.87 -20.43
C HIS A 342 -30.41 -17.88 -21.61
N LYS A 343 -31.55 -17.62 -22.26
CA LYS A 343 -31.68 -16.60 -23.31
C LYS A 343 -31.85 -15.22 -22.67
N ASN A 344 -30.96 -14.28 -22.94
CA ASN A 344 -30.99 -12.94 -22.35
C ASN A 344 -32.28 -12.16 -22.65
N GLU A 345 -32.93 -12.43 -23.80
CA GLU A 345 -34.23 -11.86 -24.19
C GLU A 345 -35.34 -12.20 -23.15
N SER A 346 -35.21 -13.33 -22.45
CA SER A 346 -36.18 -13.76 -21.44
C SER A 346 -36.17 -12.89 -20.20
N LEU A 347 -35.13 -12.08 -19.98
CA LEU A 347 -35.01 -11.16 -18.84
C LEU A 347 -35.98 -9.98 -18.95
N THR A 348 -36.29 -9.55 -20.17
CA THR A 348 -37.10 -8.37 -20.43
C THR A 348 -38.57 -8.61 -20.13
N ASP A 349 -39.23 -7.60 -19.54
CA ASP A 349 -40.68 -7.66 -19.34
C ASP A 349 -41.39 -7.46 -20.69
N PRO A 350 -42.26 -8.40 -21.12
CA PRO A 350 -43.01 -8.27 -22.38
C PRO A 350 -43.90 -7.05 -22.46
N GLN A 351 -44.37 -6.53 -21.33
CA GLN A 351 -45.23 -5.32 -21.25
C GLN A 351 -44.40 -4.02 -21.19
N HIS A 352 -43.17 -4.09 -20.69
CA HIS A 352 -42.25 -2.95 -20.52
C HIS A 352 -40.85 -3.32 -21.02
N PRO A 353 -40.58 -3.24 -22.31
CA PRO A 353 -39.31 -3.67 -22.93
C PRO A 353 -38.06 -2.98 -22.38
N GLU A 354 -38.23 -1.84 -21.71
CA GLU A 354 -37.15 -1.09 -21.05
C GLU A 354 -36.76 -1.66 -19.69
N GLN A 355 -37.60 -2.52 -19.10
CA GLN A 355 -37.42 -3.05 -17.76
C GLN A 355 -37.22 -4.57 -17.78
N TYR A 356 -36.46 -5.05 -16.81
CA TYR A 356 -36.37 -6.47 -16.57
C TYR A 356 -37.58 -6.95 -15.75
N LYS A 357 -37.93 -8.24 -15.92
CA LYS A 357 -38.94 -8.91 -15.09
C LYS A 357 -38.57 -8.82 -13.62
N LYS A 358 -39.57 -8.91 -12.76
CA LYS A 358 -39.36 -9.01 -11.32
C LYS A 358 -38.54 -10.28 -11.00
N MET A 359 -37.33 -10.07 -10.46
CA MET A 359 -36.39 -11.15 -10.16
C MET A 359 -36.89 -12.00 -8.97
N PRO A 360 -36.53 -13.29 -8.92
CA PRO A 360 -36.80 -14.10 -7.74
C PRO A 360 -36.07 -13.55 -6.51
N ILE A 361 -36.55 -13.94 -5.33
CA ILE A 361 -35.91 -13.68 -4.03
C ILE A 361 -35.55 -15.02 -3.37
N LEU A 362 -34.86 -14.98 -2.23
CA LEU A 362 -34.40 -16.20 -1.56
C LEU A 362 -35.55 -17.13 -1.16
N GLU A 363 -36.74 -16.58 -0.86
CA GLU A 363 -37.96 -17.38 -0.57
C GLU A 363 -38.41 -18.22 -1.78
N ASP A 364 -38.25 -17.71 -2.99
CA ASP A 364 -38.57 -18.48 -4.20
C ASP A 364 -37.65 -19.72 -4.32
N VAL A 365 -36.33 -19.59 -4.01
CA VAL A 365 -35.39 -20.72 -3.94
C VAL A 365 -35.76 -21.68 -2.81
N TYR A 366 -36.03 -21.14 -1.61
CA TYR A 366 -36.41 -21.90 -0.44
C TYR A 366 -37.59 -22.82 -0.74
N ASN A 367 -38.62 -22.30 -1.39
CA ASN A 367 -39.79 -23.07 -1.78
C ASN A 367 -39.47 -24.19 -2.78
N VAL A 368 -38.55 -23.96 -3.72
CA VAL A 368 -38.09 -24.98 -4.67
C VAL A 368 -37.28 -26.07 -3.96
N LEU A 369 -36.42 -25.70 -3.01
CA LEU A 369 -35.61 -26.64 -2.24
C LEU A 369 -36.44 -27.53 -1.33
N LEU A 370 -37.62 -27.08 -0.87
CA LEU A 370 -38.53 -27.88 -0.05
C LEU A 370 -39.27 -28.98 -0.83
N GLU A 371 -39.26 -28.95 -2.17
CA GLU A 371 -39.98 -29.91 -3.02
C GLU A 371 -39.32 -31.29 -3.06
N SER A 372 -38.01 -31.39 -2.77
CA SER A 372 -37.26 -32.64 -2.71
C SER A 372 -36.72 -32.92 -1.31
N GLU A 373 -36.77 -34.21 -0.90
CA GLU A 373 -36.16 -34.65 0.35
C GLU A 373 -34.65 -34.39 0.40
N ASP A 374 -33.95 -34.55 -0.74
CA ASP A 374 -32.50 -34.44 -0.85
C ASP A 374 -31.99 -33.00 -0.68
N THR A 375 -32.89 -32.02 -0.88
CA THR A 375 -32.55 -30.57 -0.76
C THR A 375 -33.05 -29.94 0.52
N LYS A 376 -33.76 -30.66 1.37
CA LYS A 376 -34.32 -30.13 2.63
C LYS A 376 -33.30 -29.58 3.58
N ARG A 377 -32.09 -30.17 3.66
CA ARG A 377 -30.99 -29.64 4.48
C ARG A 377 -30.64 -28.23 4.05
N LEU A 378 -30.49 -27.99 2.75
CA LEU A 378 -30.18 -26.66 2.18
C LEU A 378 -31.30 -25.67 2.49
N ALA A 379 -32.58 -26.09 2.35
CA ALA A 379 -33.72 -25.27 2.71
C ALA A 379 -33.70 -24.88 4.19
N HIS A 380 -33.46 -25.83 5.10
CA HIS A 380 -33.43 -25.55 6.54
C HIS A 380 -32.34 -24.53 6.92
N ILE A 381 -31.16 -24.58 6.29
CA ILE A 381 -30.10 -23.60 6.54
C ILE A 381 -30.51 -22.24 5.97
N LEU A 382 -31.05 -22.20 4.74
CA LEU A 382 -31.51 -20.98 4.09
C LEU A 382 -32.67 -20.31 4.87
N ASN A 383 -33.44 -21.05 5.64
CA ASN A 383 -34.56 -20.53 6.41
C ASN A 383 -34.20 -19.39 7.36
N ARG A 384 -32.94 -19.36 7.86
CA ARG A 384 -32.43 -18.23 8.67
C ARG A 384 -32.53 -16.90 7.95
N LEU A 385 -32.27 -16.91 6.63
CA LEU A 385 -32.28 -15.70 5.76
C LEU A 385 -33.68 -15.41 5.20
N VAL A 386 -34.60 -16.40 5.18
CA VAL A 386 -35.95 -16.26 4.60
C VAL A 386 -36.97 -15.86 5.66
N HIS A 387 -37.10 -16.63 6.71
CA HIS A 387 -38.10 -16.43 7.79
C HIS A 387 -37.48 -16.21 9.17
N GLY A 388 -36.15 -16.35 9.27
CA GLY A 388 -35.41 -16.23 10.53
C GLY A 388 -34.94 -14.82 10.84
N SER A 389 -33.91 -14.73 11.68
CA SER A 389 -33.41 -13.48 12.25
C SER A 389 -32.72 -12.55 11.24
N ALA A 390 -32.43 -13.00 10.02
CA ALA A 390 -31.73 -12.24 8.99
C ALA A 390 -32.58 -12.09 7.71
N SER A 391 -33.86 -11.84 7.84
CA SER A 391 -34.82 -11.75 6.74
C SER A 391 -34.64 -10.53 5.82
N SER A 392 -33.78 -9.58 6.17
CA SER A 392 -33.43 -8.44 5.30
C SER A 392 -32.79 -8.88 3.97
N PHE A 393 -32.21 -10.07 3.90
CA PHE A 393 -31.67 -10.63 2.65
C PHE A 393 -32.73 -11.20 1.71
N ASN A 394 -33.98 -11.37 2.18
CA ASN A 394 -35.08 -11.98 1.44
C ASN A 394 -36.06 -10.95 0.89
N GLN A 395 -35.61 -9.90 0.26
CA GLN A 395 -36.47 -8.85 -0.35
C GLN A 395 -35.90 -8.38 -1.67
N GLN A 396 -36.71 -7.64 -2.44
CA GLN A 396 -36.23 -6.96 -3.64
C GLN A 396 -35.28 -5.84 -3.24
N THR A 397 -34.30 -5.55 -4.08
CA THR A 397 -33.37 -4.43 -3.89
C THR A 397 -34.16 -3.12 -3.83
N ASN A 398 -33.93 -2.36 -2.76
CA ASN A 398 -34.56 -1.07 -2.53
C ASN A 398 -33.54 0.05 -2.30
N VAL A 399 -32.26 -0.24 -2.48
CA VAL A 399 -31.15 0.72 -2.37
C VAL A 399 -30.62 1.06 -3.76
N ASP A 400 -30.14 2.29 -3.94
CA ASP A 400 -29.61 2.76 -5.19
C ASP A 400 -28.14 3.17 -5.03
N LEU A 401 -27.29 2.84 -6.02
CA LEU A 401 -25.88 3.20 -6.07
C LEU A 401 -25.58 4.29 -7.12
N THR A 402 -26.55 5.13 -7.44
CA THR A 402 -26.35 6.24 -8.41
C THR A 402 -25.57 7.40 -7.82
N ASN A 403 -25.56 7.53 -6.50
CA ASN A 403 -24.80 8.58 -5.82
C ASN A 403 -23.30 8.43 -6.07
N LYS A 404 -22.62 9.55 -6.30
CA LYS A 404 -21.17 9.57 -6.54
C LYS A 404 -20.32 9.25 -5.29
N TYR A 405 -20.92 9.13 -4.11
CA TYR A 405 -20.27 8.73 -2.87
C TYR A 405 -21.22 7.86 -2.06
N THR A 406 -21.01 6.56 -2.08
CA THR A 406 -21.89 5.59 -1.41
C THR A 406 -21.08 4.74 -0.43
N VAL A 407 -21.59 4.64 0.79
CA VAL A 407 -21.05 3.80 1.86
C VAL A 407 -22.03 2.67 2.15
N LEU A 408 -21.55 1.45 2.09
CA LEU A 408 -22.29 0.25 2.55
C LEU A 408 -21.71 -0.16 3.91
N ASP A 409 -22.45 0.13 4.97
CA ASP A 409 -22.13 -0.27 6.34
C ASP A 409 -22.77 -1.62 6.64
N ILE A 410 -21.94 -2.62 6.88
CA ILE A 410 -22.36 -3.98 7.23
C ILE A 410 -21.91 -4.38 8.65
N SER A 411 -21.49 -3.42 9.46
CA SER A 411 -20.94 -3.66 10.80
C SER A 411 -21.95 -4.29 11.78
N GLU A 412 -23.23 -4.10 11.58
CA GLU A 412 -24.30 -4.74 12.39
C GLU A 412 -24.36 -6.28 12.20
N LEU A 413 -23.68 -6.82 11.17
CA LEU A 413 -23.58 -8.27 10.95
C LEU A 413 -22.46 -8.94 11.76
N THR A 414 -21.62 -8.17 12.46
CA THR A 414 -20.46 -8.67 13.24
C THR A 414 -20.83 -9.64 14.36
N GLY A 415 -22.08 -9.64 14.82
CA GLY A 415 -22.59 -10.63 15.79
C GLY A 415 -22.59 -12.08 15.29
N SER A 416 -22.36 -12.32 13.99
CA SER A 416 -22.26 -13.65 13.37
C SER A 416 -21.23 -13.57 12.24
N SER A 417 -20.10 -14.27 12.40
CA SER A 417 -19.03 -14.30 11.41
C SER A 417 -19.51 -14.72 10.02
N ASP A 418 -20.40 -15.71 9.96
CA ASP A 418 -20.95 -16.22 8.70
C ASP A 418 -21.78 -15.16 7.97
N LEU A 419 -22.66 -14.44 8.70
CA LEU A 419 -23.46 -13.37 8.11
C LEU A 419 -22.63 -12.18 7.69
N LEU A 420 -21.54 -11.88 8.39
CA LEU A 420 -20.63 -10.79 8.02
C LEU A 420 -19.97 -11.08 6.66
N THR A 421 -19.42 -12.28 6.49
CA THR A 421 -18.77 -12.69 5.24
C THR A 421 -19.77 -12.73 4.08
N VAL A 422 -20.97 -13.29 4.32
CA VAL A 422 -22.07 -13.29 3.33
C VAL A 422 -22.50 -11.86 2.98
N GLY A 423 -22.73 -11.00 3.97
CA GLY A 423 -23.12 -9.61 3.75
C GLY A 423 -22.05 -8.81 2.98
N MET A 424 -20.78 -9.05 3.30
CA MET A 424 -19.66 -8.44 2.58
C MET A 424 -19.60 -8.89 1.11
N PHE A 425 -19.83 -10.18 0.85
CA PHE A 425 -19.93 -10.70 -0.51
C PHE A 425 -21.11 -10.09 -1.28
N VAL A 426 -22.31 -10.02 -0.67
CA VAL A 426 -23.50 -9.41 -1.30
C VAL A 426 -23.26 -7.94 -1.63
N ALA A 427 -22.65 -7.18 -0.71
CA ALA A 427 -22.32 -5.79 -0.93
C ALA A 427 -21.31 -5.62 -2.07
N LEU A 428 -20.26 -6.46 -2.11
CA LEU A 428 -19.24 -6.41 -3.15
C LEU A 428 -19.80 -6.83 -4.52
N ASP A 429 -20.64 -7.90 -4.58
CA ASP A 429 -21.30 -8.33 -5.83
C ASP A 429 -22.19 -7.22 -6.40
N TYR A 430 -22.93 -6.53 -5.52
CA TYR A 430 -23.77 -5.40 -5.92
C TYR A 430 -22.97 -4.23 -6.47
N VAL A 431 -21.93 -3.80 -5.73
CA VAL A 431 -21.04 -2.72 -6.18
C VAL A 431 -20.30 -3.11 -7.47
N TRP A 432 -19.89 -4.36 -7.59
CA TRP A 432 -19.21 -4.85 -8.79
C TRP A 432 -20.09 -4.83 -10.02
N ASP A 433 -21.36 -5.24 -9.89
CA ASP A 433 -22.32 -5.13 -11.00
C ASP A 433 -22.51 -3.66 -11.40
N LYS A 434 -22.65 -2.74 -10.42
CA LYS A 434 -22.74 -1.30 -10.68
C LYS A 434 -21.49 -0.75 -11.38
N ALA A 435 -20.30 -1.22 -10.98
CA ALA A 435 -19.05 -0.80 -11.60
C ALA A 435 -18.95 -1.22 -13.07
N LYS A 436 -19.59 -2.32 -13.45
CA LYS A 436 -19.61 -2.81 -14.85
C LYS A 436 -20.59 -2.07 -15.75
N GLU A 437 -21.57 -1.37 -15.20
CA GLU A 437 -22.61 -0.69 -16.00
C GLU A 437 -22.04 0.36 -16.96
N ASN A 438 -21.02 1.11 -16.56
CA ASN A 438 -20.43 2.16 -17.38
C ASN A 438 -18.89 2.07 -17.37
N ARG A 439 -18.29 1.70 -18.50
CA ARG A 439 -16.83 1.57 -18.64
C ARG A 439 -16.10 2.92 -18.80
N THR A 440 -16.81 4.00 -19.11
CA THR A 440 -16.20 5.31 -19.41
C THR A 440 -16.01 6.18 -18.18
N GLU A 441 -16.75 5.94 -17.10
CA GLU A 441 -16.63 6.70 -15.87
C GLU A 441 -15.58 6.10 -14.95
N GLU A 442 -14.72 6.96 -14.37
CA GLU A 442 -13.79 6.54 -13.34
C GLU A 442 -14.52 6.23 -12.03
N LYS A 443 -14.15 5.11 -11.41
CA LYS A 443 -14.74 4.67 -10.15
C LYS A 443 -13.72 4.01 -9.24
N ALA A 444 -13.97 4.11 -7.94
CA ALA A 444 -13.12 3.54 -6.89
C ALA A 444 -13.96 2.71 -5.93
N ILE A 445 -13.59 1.45 -5.74
CA ILE A 445 -14.22 0.53 -4.79
C ILE A 445 -13.27 0.34 -3.61
N PHE A 446 -13.60 0.92 -2.49
CA PHE A 446 -12.87 0.75 -1.23
C PHE A 446 -13.44 -0.46 -0.49
N VAL A 447 -12.61 -1.43 -0.23
CA VAL A 447 -12.96 -2.63 0.54
C VAL A 447 -12.12 -2.62 1.81
N ASP A 448 -12.72 -2.20 2.91
CA ASP A 448 -12.08 -2.27 4.22
C ASP A 448 -12.10 -3.70 4.74
N GLU A 449 -11.09 -4.09 5.49
CA GLU A 449 -10.91 -5.42 6.06
C GLU A 449 -11.13 -6.57 5.05
N VAL A 450 -10.50 -6.45 3.88
CA VAL A 450 -10.65 -7.40 2.77
C VAL A 450 -10.31 -8.85 3.15
N TRP A 451 -9.52 -9.05 4.22
CA TRP A 451 -9.20 -10.38 4.77
C TRP A 451 -10.44 -11.20 5.13
N GLN A 452 -11.56 -10.55 5.45
CA GLN A 452 -12.84 -11.23 5.71
C GLN A 452 -13.33 -12.07 4.52
N LEU A 453 -12.96 -11.70 3.29
CA LEU A 453 -13.32 -12.43 2.07
C LEU A 453 -12.20 -13.34 1.54
N ILE A 454 -10.96 -13.19 1.99
CA ILE A 454 -9.83 -13.94 1.46
C ILE A 454 -9.03 -14.72 2.52
N GLY A 455 -9.36 -14.52 3.79
CA GLY A 455 -8.69 -15.14 4.94
C GLY A 455 -9.31 -16.48 5.36
N ALA A 456 -8.89 -16.97 6.52
CA ALA A 456 -9.30 -18.27 7.06
C ALA A 456 -10.82 -18.40 7.30
N SER A 457 -11.51 -17.28 7.58
CA SER A 457 -12.96 -17.24 7.79
C SER A 457 -13.79 -17.33 6.50
N SER A 458 -13.13 -17.27 5.33
CA SER A 458 -13.77 -17.28 4.02
C SER A 458 -13.55 -18.63 3.32
N ASN A 459 -13.95 -18.71 2.07
CA ASN A 459 -13.72 -19.87 1.23
C ASN A 459 -12.98 -19.49 -0.07
N ARG A 460 -12.48 -20.52 -0.74
CA ARG A 460 -11.70 -20.37 -1.97
C ARG A 460 -12.44 -19.63 -3.08
N LEU A 461 -13.74 -19.87 -3.25
CA LEU A 461 -14.53 -19.25 -4.33
C LEU A 461 -14.70 -17.74 -4.12
N ALA A 462 -14.97 -17.31 -2.87
CA ALA A 462 -15.04 -15.89 -2.54
C ALA A 462 -13.69 -15.19 -2.72
N ALA A 463 -12.60 -15.85 -2.31
CA ALA A 463 -11.25 -15.32 -2.48
C ALA A 463 -10.86 -15.22 -3.98
N GLU A 464 -11.24 -16.19 -4.80
CA GLU A 464 -11.07 -16.13 -6.26
C GLU A 464 -11.86 -14.97 -6.88
N PHE A 465 -13.09 -14.72 -6.42
CA PHE A 465 -13.91 -13.60 -6.88
C PHE A 465 -13.27 -12.23 -6.58
N VAL A 466 -12.78 -12.03 -5.35
CA VAL A 466 -12.06 -10.78 -5.00
C VAL A 466 -10.81 -10.60 -5.85
N LEU A 467 -10.05 -11.67 -6.05
CA LEU A 467 -8.84 -11.64 -6.88
C LEU A 467 -9.17 -11.38 -8.36
N GLU A 468 -10.29 -11.91 -8.86
CA GLU A 468 -10.78 -11.62 -10.22
C GLU A 468 -11.11 -10.14 -10.37
N ILE A 469 -11.86 -9.55 -9.43
CA ILE A 469 -12.13 -8.11 -9.43
C ILE A 469 -10.82 -7.32 -9.49
N ALA A 470 -9.85 -7.63 -8.62
CA ALA A 470 -8.56 -6.95 -8.62
C ALA A 470 -7.81 -7.02 -9.96
N LYS A 471 -7.99 -8.11 -10.72
CA LYS A 471 -7.37 -8.30 -12.04
C LYS A 471 -8.06 -7.50 -13.14
N ILE A 472 -9.39 -7.46 -13.13
CA ILE A 472 -10.17 -6.98 -14.28
C ILE A 472 -10.79 -5.59 -14.12
N ILE A 473 -10.85 -5.04 -12.90
CA ILE A 473 -11.50 -3.76 -12.57
C ILE A 473 -10.98 -2.60 -13.44
N ARG A 474 -9.71 -2.63 -13.82
CA ARG A 474 -9.11 -1.64 -14.72
C ARG A 474 -9.83 -1.58 -16.09
N ALA A 475 -10.29 -2.72 -16.62
CA ALA A 475 -11.01 -2.77 -17.89
C ALA A 475 -12.36 -2.02 -17.84
N TYR A 476 -12.83 -1.70 -16.64
CA TYR A 476 -14.06 -0.94 -16.39
C TYR A 476 -13.77 0.47 -15.87
N SER A 477 -12.58 1.03 -16.13
CA SER A 477 -12.12 2.32 -15.62
C SER A 477 -12.22 2.43 -14.08
N GLY A 478 -12.01 1.31 -13.40
CA GLY A 478 -12.14 1.19 -11.97
C GLY A 478 -10.79 1.05 -11.26
N ALA A 479 -10.79 1.40 -9.97
CA ALA A 479 -9.72 1.15 -9.01
C ALA A 479 -10.25 0.37 -7.82
N GLY A 480 -9.62 -0.76 -7.47
CA GLY A 480 -9.85 -1.47 -6.23
C GLY A 480 -8.90 -0.97 -5.15
N ILE A 481 -9.43 -0.47 -4.06
CA ILE A 481 -8.66 -0.04 -2.88
C ILE A 481 -8.92 -1.03 -1.76
N PHE A 482 -7.95 -1.91 -1.53
CA PHE A 482 -8.06 -3.02 -0.58
C PHE A 482 -7.29 -2.70 0.70
N ALA A 483 -7.98 -2.62 1.83
CA ALA A 483 -7.36 -2.35 3.13
C ALA A 483 -7.43 -3.57 4.04
N THR A 484 -6.37 -3.79 4.82
CA THR A 484 -6.33 -4.84 5.85
C THR A 484 -5.51 -4.40 7.05
N GLN A 485 -5.91 -4.84 8.23
CA GLN A 485 -5.14 -4.71 9.46
C GLN A 485 -4.59 -6.07 9.95
N ASP A 486 -5.14 -7.16 9.46
CA ASP A 486 -4.71 -8.50 9.84
C ASP A 486 -3.98 -9.16 8.66
N LEU A 487 -2.64 -9.16 8.74
CA LEU A 487 -1.80 -9.79 7.73
C LEU A 487 -1.74 -11.32 7.91
N ASN A 488 -1.99 -11.84 9.12
CA ASN A 488 -1.99 -13.28 9.35
C ASN A 488 -3.16 -13.91 8.60
N ASP A 489 -4.36 -13.39 8.82
CA ASP A 489 -5.56 -13.85 8.11
C ASP A 489 -5.53 -13.52 6.62
N PHE A 490 -4.98 -12.37 6.25
CA PHE A 490 -4.80 -12.00 4.83
C PHE A 490 -3.96 -12.99 4.03
N PHE A 491 -3.03 -13.70 4.67
CA PHE A 491 -2.19 -14.73 4.05
C PHE A 491 -2.52 -16.16 4.51
N ALA A 492 -3.64 -16.39 5.20
CA ALA A 492 -3.95 -17.68 5.77
C ALA A 492 -4.43 -18.71 4.74
N LEU A 493 -5.22 -18.29 3.75
CA LEU A 493 -5.85 -19.19 2.79
C LEU A 493 -4.88 -19.58 1.66
N ASP A 494 -4.76 -20.89 1.36
CA ASP A 494 -3.92 -21.46 0.29
C ASP A 494 -2.46 -20.88 0.31
N ASP A 495 -1.78 -20.92 1.44
CA ASP A 495 -0.41 -20.42 1.62
C ASP A 495 -0.22 -18.94 1.19
N GLY A 496 -1.24 -18.15 1.36
CA GLY A 496 -1.24 -16.73 1.02
C GLY A 496 -1.41 -16.41 -0.47
N LYS A 497 -1.84 -17.37 -1.27
CA LYS A 497 -2.04 -17.21 -2.72
C LYS A 497 -2.88 -15.98 -3.06
N TYR A 498 -4.00 -15.78 -2.35
CA TYR A 498 -4.95 -14.71 -2.63
C TYR A 498 -4.44 -13.36 -2.15
N GLY A 499 -3.90 -13.28 -0.94
CA GLY A 499 -3.29 -12.07 -0.40
C GLY A 499 -2.11 -11.60 -1.26
N LYS A 500 -1.19 -12.48 -1.60
CA LYS A 500 -0.08 -12.19 -2.55
C LYS A 500 -0.62 -11.78 -3.93
N GLY A 501 -1.69 -12.45 -4.38
CA GLY A 501 -2.35 -12.12 -5.64
C GLY A 501 -2.91 -10.69 -5.66
N ILE A 502 -3.58 -10.24 -4.61
CA ILE A 502 -4.09 -8.88 -4.48
C ILE A 502 -2.94 -7.87 -4.44
N ILE A 503 -1.92 -8.09 -3.59
CA ILE A 503 -0.75 -7.19 -3.51
C ILE A 503 -0.07 -7.04 -4.88
N ASN A 504 0.09 -8.13 -5.63
CA ASN A 504 0.72 -8.12 -6.95
C ASN A 504 -0.14 -7.38 -8.00
N ASN A 505 -1.46 -7.41 -7.85
CA ASN A 505 -2.40 -6.67 -8.70
C ASN A 505 -2.65 -5.23 -8.23
N CYS A 506 -2.05 -4.79 -7.12
CA CYS A 506 -2.03 -3.40 -6.70
C CYS A 506 -0.68 -2.79 -7.03
N LYS A 507 -0.59 -1.89 -8.00
CA LYS A 507 0.68 -1.24 -8.36
C LYS A 507 1.08 -0.16 -7.37
N THR A 508 0.14 0.43 -6.70
CA THR A 508 0.38 1.33 -5.57
C THR A 508 0.09 0.62 -4.26
N LYS A 509 1.03 0.65 -3.31
CA LYS A 509 0.87 0.14 -1.97
C LYS A 509 1.11 1.26 -0.97
N ILE A 510 0.25 1.34 0.01
CA ILE A 510 0.37 2.25 1.15
C ILE A 510 0.62 1.38 2.37
N ILE A 511 1.79 1.55 2.97
CA ILE A 511 2.22 0.78 4.12
C ILE A 511 2.29 1.75 5.30
N LEU A 512 1.41 1.58 6.26
CA LEU A 512 1.35 2.36 7.49
C LEU A 512 2.16 1.66 8.58
N ASN A 513 2.09 2.14 9.82
CA ASN A 513 2.75 1.50 10.95
C ASN A 513 2.37 0.02 11.09
N MET A 514 3.35 -0.83 11.41
CA MET A 514 3.22 -2.27 11.63
C MET A 514 4.16 -2.72 12.74
N GLU A 515 3.84 -3.84 13.37
CA GLU A 515 4.73 -4.55 14.26
C GLU A 515 5.90 -5.21 13.48
N ASP A 516 7.01 -5.47 14.17
CA ASP A 516 8.24 -5.98 13.54
C ASP A 516 8.03 -7.25 12.71
N GLU A 517 7.27 -8.22 13.22
CA GLU A 517 7.02 -9.49 12.54
C GLU A 517 6.26 -9.29 11.23
N GLU A 518 5.23 -8.45 11.25
CA GLU A 518 4.42 -8.11 10.07
C GLU A 518 5.25 -7.32 9.05
N ALA A 519 6.07 -6.37 9.51
CA ALA A 519 6.95 -5.57 8.66
C ALA A 519 8.00 -6.44 7.95
N GLN A 520 8.58 -7.46 8.61
CA GLN A 520 9.50 -8.42 7.99
C GLN A 520 8.80 -9.29 6.94
N ARG A 521 7.55 -9.67 7.17
CA ARG A 521 6.75 -10.41 6.17
C ARG A 521 6.49 -9.55 4.93
N VAL A 522 6.08 -8.30 5.12
CA VAL A 522 5.85 -7.33 4.03
C VAL A 522 7.16 -7.03 3.29
N LYS A 523 8.31 -6.92 3.99
CA LYS A 523 9.63 -6.76 3.40
C LYS A 523 9.92 -7.84 2.36
N THR A 524 9.67 -9.10 2.71
CA THR A 524 9.93 -10.23 1.80
C THR A 524 9.08 -10.17 0.53
N ILE A 525 7.81 -9.73 0.66
CA ILE A 525 6.86 -9.67 -0.47
C ILE A 525 7.13 -8.46 -1.37
N LEU A 526 7.49 -7.32 -0.78
CA LEU A 526 7.66 -6.05 -1.50
C LEU A 526 9.13 -5.71 -1.78
N HIS A 527 10.07 -6.53 -1.33
CA HIS A 527 11.52 -6.32 -1.46
C HIS A 527 11.98 -5.00 -0.85
N LEU A 528 11.48 -4.68 0.36
CA LEU A 528 11.84 -3.47 1.07
C LEU A 528 13.27 -3.56 1.64
N SER A 529 13.93 -2.41 1.74
CA SER A 529 15.22 -2.28 2.43
C SER A 529 15.06 -2.36 3.95
N GLU A 530 16.16 -2.61 4.68
CA GLU A 530 16.16 -2.59 6.16
C GLU A 530 15.72 -1.24 6.72
N THR A 531 16.17 -0.15 6.07
CA THR A 531 15.79 1.20 6.47
C THR A 531 14.29 1.46 6.33
N GLU A 532 13.68 0.97 5.24
CA GLU A 532 12.24 1.11 5.05
C GLU A 532 11.44 0.32 6.07
N VAL A 533 11.89 -0.89 6.42
CA VAL A 533 11.28 -1.70 7.48
C VAL A 533 11.38 -0.98 8.82
N MET A 534 12.55 -0.45 9.16
CA MET A 534 12.77 0.33 10.35
C MET A 534 11.83 1.54 10.42
N ASN A 535 11.66 2.26 9.30
CA ASN A 535 10.71 3.37 9.24
C ASN A 535 9.27 2.92 9.46
N ILE A 536 8.86 1.81 8.84
CA ILE A 536 7.49 1.27 8.96
C ILE A 536 7.15 0.95 10.42
N THR A 537 8.06 0.33 11.17
CA THR A 537 7.84 -0.03 12.57
C THR A 537 7.79 1.19 13.52
N HIS A 538 8.35 2.32 13.09
CA HIS A 538 8.42 3.55 13.87
C HIS A 538 7.51 4.68 13.35
N PHE A 539 6.69 4.44 12.34
CA PHE A 539 5.77 5.45 11.84
C PHE A 539 4.79 5.90 12.92
N GLN A 540 4.70 7.20 13.08
CA GLN A 540 3.61 7.79 13.85
C GLN A 540 2.30 7.71 13.05
N ARG A 541 1.18 7.81 13.75
CA ARG A 541 -0.15 7.84 13.12
C ARG A 541 -0.21 8.91 12.02
N GLY A 542 -0.63 8.52 10.84
CA GLY A 542 -0.70 9.40 9.66
C GLY A 542 0.58 9.44 8.82
N ASN A 543 1.63 8.73 9.21
CA ASN A 543 2.81 8.52 8.36
C ASN A 543 2.75 7.15 7.70
N GLY A 544 3.34 7.03 6.53
CA GLY A 544 3.43 5.76 5.83
C GLY A 544 4.40 5.79 4.66
N LEU A 545 4.60 4.64 4.06
CA LEU A 545 5.38 4.45 2.85
C LEU A 545 4.43 4.24 1.67
N ILE A 546 4.54 5.04 0.63
CA ILE A 546 3.91 4.77 -0.66
C ILE A 546 4.93 4.10 -1.56
N SER A 547 4.62 2.88 -1.98
CA SER A 547 5.38 2.12 -2.97
C SER A 547 4.61 2.10 -4.29
N THR A 548 5.15 2.71 -5.32
CA THR A 548 4.55 2.71 -6.67
C THR A 548 5.63 2.74 -7.74
N ASN A 549 5.43 2.01 -8.83
CA ASN A 549 6.37 1.93 -9.96
C ASN A 549 7.84 1.64 -9.54
N ASN A 550 8.04 0.79 -8.54
CA ASN A 550 9.34 0.45 -7.92
C ASN A 550 10.03 1.61 -7.18
N ASN A 551 9.32 2.69 -6.89
CA ASN A 551 9.81 3.80 -6.09
C ASN A 551 9.04 3.85 -4.77
N ASN A 552 9.77 4.08 -3.69
CA ASN A 552 9.25 4.15 -2.35
C ASN A 552 9.43 5.57 -1.79
N ILE A 553 8.35 6.15 -1.28
CA ILE A 553 8.34 7.50 -0.71
C ILE A 553 7.71 7.45 0.67
N THR A 554 8.40 7.98 1.67
CA THR A 554 7.83 8.20 3.00
C THR A 554 6.95 9.45 2.97
N VAL A 555 5.68 9.30 3.35
CA VAL A 555 4.65 10.33 3.22
C VAL A 555 3.96 10.58 4.55
N GLU A 556 3.73 11.84 4.86
CA GLU A 556 2.76 12.25 5.87
C GLU A 556 1.39 12.44 5.18
N PHE A 557 0.42 11.56 5.51
CA PHE A 557 -0.95 11.67 5.02
C PHE A 557 -1.67 12.80 5.74
N LYS A 558 -1.67 13.97 5.12
CA LYS A 558 -2.16 15.20 5.73
C LYS A 558 -3.51 15.60 5.16
N ALA A 559 -4.48 15.79 6.02
CA ALA A 559 -5.78 16.35 5.67
C ALA A 559 -5.82 17.84 5.99
N SER A 560 -6.52 18.60 5.19
CA SER A 560 -6.85 20.00 5.50
C SER A 560 -7.78 20.07 6.73
N ASN A 561 -7.89 21.25 7.34
CA ASN A 561 -8.79 21.43 8.48
C ASN A 561 -10.24 21.07 8.13
N LEU A 562 -10.69 21.41 6.90
CA LEU A 562 -12.03 21.07 6.43
C LEU A 562 -12.19 19.55 6.29
N GLU A 563 -11.23 18.86 5.66
CA GLU A 563 -11.26 17.40 5.55
C GLU A 563 -11.26 16.73 6.92
N LYS A 564 -10.42 17.21 7.87
CA LYS A 564 -10.43 16.72 9.25
C LYS A 564 -11.79 16.87 9.92
N GLU A 565 -12.43 18.02 9.77
CA GLU A 565 -13.79 18.22 10.30
C GLU A 565 -14.80 17.22 9.74
N LEU A 566 -14.63 16.77 8.50
CA LEU A 566 -15.53 15.81 7.87
C LEU A 566 -15.29 14.35 8.31
N ILE A 567 -14.01 13.96 8.56
CA ILE A 567 -13.62 12.56 8.70
C ILE A 567 -13.06 12.19 10.09
N THR A 568 -12.85 13.16 10.99
CA THR A 568 -12.25 12.85 12.29
C THR A 568 -13.09 11.88 13.10
N THR A 569 -12.41 10.88 13.67
CA THR A 569 -12.94 9.93 14.65
C THR A 569 -12.34 10.17 16.04
N ASP A 570 -11.45 11.16 16.17
CA ASP A 570 -10.82 11.51 17.44
C ASP A 570 -11.83 12.15 18.39
N ARG A 571 -11.86 11.63 19.63
CA ARG A 571 -12.82 12.07 20.64
C ARG A 571 -12.69 13.55 20.99
N GLN A 572 -11.46 14.05 21.09
CA GLN A 572 -11.23 15.45 21.48
C GLN A 572 -11.65 16.38 20.37
N GLU A 573 -11.26 16.11 19.14
CA GLU A 573 -11.66 16.86 17.95
C GLU A 573 -13.19 16.85 17.75
N LEU A 574 -13.86 15.73 17.99
CA LEU A 574 -15.33 15.62 17.94
C LEU A 574 -16.00 16.51 19.00
N LEU A 575 -15.48 16.57 20.22
CA LEU A 575 -16.00 17.44 21.26
C LEU A 575 -15.83 18.94 20.90
N GLU A 576 -14.71 19.30 20.30
CA GLU A 576 -14.49 20.68 19.82
C GLU A 576 -15.48 21.07 18.70
N ILE A 577 -15.72 20.16 17.77
CA ILE A 577 -16.69 20.36 16.69
C ILE A 577 -18.10 20.54 17.25
N LEU A 578 -18.51 19.69 18.21
CA LEU A 578 -19.81 19.81 18.88
C LEU A 578 -19.94 21.13 19.65
N ALA A 579 -18.86 21.58 20.30
CA ALA A 579 -18.84 22.86 20.99
C ALA A 579 -18.98 24.06 20.01
N LYS A 580 -18.32 24.00 18.85
CA LYS A 580 -18.47 25.00 17.77
C LYS A 580 -19.90 25.05 17.21
N GLN A 581 -20.48 23.87 16.92
CA GLN A 581 -21.86 23.79 16.40
C GLN A 581 -22.90 24.33 17.40
N LYS A 582 -22.74 24.06 18.69
CA LYS A 582 -23.60 24.63 19.73
C LYS A 582 -23.49 26.15 19.83
N LYS A 583 -22.29 26.71 19.62
CA LYS A 583 -22.07 28.17 19.60
C LYS A 583 -22.63 28.86 18.37
N GLN A 584 -22.77 28.18 17.25
CA GLN A 584 -23.37 28.71 16.01
C GLN A 584 -24.89 28.57 15.98
N ALA A 585 -25.46 27.71 16.82
CA ALA A 585 -26.92 27.52 16.93
C ALA A 585 -27.59 28.40 18.00
N VAL A 586 -26.81 29.21 18.74
CA VAL A 586 -27.23 30.28 19.66
C VAL A 586 -26.96 31.64 19.02
#